data_e3a7e9b2bd9228ba5df5702c97e4bee8
#
_entry.id   e3a7e9b2bd9228ba5df5702c97e4bee8
#
_cell.length_a   1.000
_cell.length_b   1.000
_cell.length_c   1.000
_cell.angle_alpha   90.00
_cell.angle_beta   90.00
_cell.angle_gamma   90.00
#
_symmetry.space_group_name_H-M   'P 1'
#
loop_
_entity.id
_entity.type
_entity.pdbx_description
1 polymer ?
#
loop_
_entity_poly.entity_id
_entity_poly.type
_entity_poly.pdbx_seq_one_letter_code
_entity_poly.pdbx_strand_id
1 'polypeptide(L)'
;MTRGMAARGLAVALLLSLGSTLRAQRVVDLDAATITELNAAFDAGTLTSVQLVSRYLSRIAAYDRQGPAIHAVITLNAKALETARALDAERKTKGTRSPLHGIPVVLKDNYDTRDLPTTGGSVLLEGYIPARDAVLVQKLRDAGAIVLAKVNMSEFASSGAYSSLGGQTLNPHQLAFAPGGSSGGTGAAIAAAFAQFGLGTDTGGSIRGPATVNGIVALKPTHGLLSRTGIIPLALSFDTGGPMARSVTDIAIALGAMTGVDAADTATRRSEGHAERDYTRYLKADALKGARIGIARDFTGFDTEVDWIVESSLSAMRKAGATIVEVRFPTWMLEAKDAWYTAVRFPEFPPQIADYLRSTPAGYPKTLAELIERSQGFTSLGASGTAPNASRWAKFVNELASGGTDDYRYRSVHDHALPMMRGVVNGMLASNQLDAIVYPTQSVKPGRIDAAGSSAAPDAQNIANLTGFPDLIVPAGFSDNRLPIGISFLGTAWSEPKLIALGYSFEQITRARRRPVTTPALPGEAVVLK
;
A
#
# COMPACT_ATOMS: atom_id res chain seq x y z
N MET A 1 81.45 51.14 -34.68
CA MET A 1 80.04 51.55 -34.87
C MET A 1 79.30 50.35 -35.40
N THR A 2 78.50 49.76 -34.63
CA THR A 2 77.20 49.07 -35.00
C THR A 2 76.61 48.39 -33.83
N ARG A 3 75.39 48.69 -33.56
CA ARG A 3 74.58 48.25 -32.36
C ARG A 3 74.05 46.85 -32.58
N GLY A 4 74.22 46.02 -31.55
CA GLY A 4 73.54 44.74 -31.43
C GLY A 4 72.14 44.89 -30.85
N MET A 5 71.13 44.30 -31.49
CA MET A 5 69.78 44.16 -30.97
C MET A 5 69.62 42.79 -30.29
N ALA A 6 69.30 42.85 -28.99
CA ALA A 6 68.94 41.67 -28.22
C ALA A 6 67.47 41.32 -28.44
N ALA A 7 67.19 40.09 -28.91
CA ALA A 7 65.84 39.55 -28.98
C ALA A 7 65.44 38.97 -27.62
N ARG A 8 64.35 39.51 -27.02
CA ARG A 8 63.70 38.95 -25.81
C ARG A 8 62.67 37.93 -26.25
N GLY A 9 62.92 36.67 -25.96
CA GLY A 9 61.97 35.60 -26.09
C GLY A 9 60.90 35.65 -24.97
N LEU A 10 59.65 35.78 -25.34
CA LEU A 10 58.49 35.73 -24.44
C LEU A 10 58.01 34.27 -24.32
N ALA A 11 58.28 33.62 -23.19
CA ALA A 11 57.74 32.29 -22.87
C ALA A 11 56.30 32.46 -22.35
N VAL A 12 55.32 32.09 -23.16
CA VAL A 12 53.89 32.00 -22.73
C VAL A 12 53.69 30.66 -22.03
N ALA A 13 53.58 30.69 -20.72
CA ALA A 13 53.20 29.52 -19.90
C ALA A 13 51.68 29.30 -20.04
N LEU A 14 51.25 28.26 -20.74
CA LEU A 14 49.87 27.81 -20.85
C LEU A 14 49.47 27.08 -19.56
N LEU A 15 48.84 27.78 -18.64
CA LEU A 15 48.17 27.19 -17.47
C LEU A 15 46.93 26.46 -17.93
N LEU A 16 47.01 25.13 -18.13
CA LEU A 16 45.85 24.24 -18.24
C LEU A 16 45.16 24.15 -16.84
N SER A 17 44.19 25.01 -16.61
CA SER A 17 43.27 24.84 -15.48
C SER A 17 42.39 23.63 -15.75
N LEU A 18 42.72 22.50 -15.12
CA LEU A 18 41.79 21.38 -14.93
C LEU A 18 40.62 21.86 -14.04
N GLY A 19 39.63 22.42 -14.66
CA GLY A 19 38.34 22.69 -14.02
C GLY A 19 37.66 21.36 -13.75
N SER A 20 37.95 20.74 -12.61
CA SER A 20 37.07 19.72 -12.04
C SER A 20 35.74 20.41 -11.75
N THR A 21 34.76 20.21 -12.63
CA THR A 21 33.37 20.55 -12.35
C THR A 21 32.95 19.70 -11.17
N LEU A 22 33.01 20.27 -9.96
CA LEU A 22 32.31 19.75 -8.79
C LEU A 22 30.84 19.69 -9.18
N ARG A 23 30.36 18.52 -9.64
CA ARG A 23 28.93 18.26 -9.73
C ARG A 23 28.39 18.41 -8.31
N ALA A 24 27.54 19.39 -8.07
CA ALA A 24 26.88 19.55 -6.78
C ALA A 24 26.20 18.23 -6.42
N GLN A 25 26.59 17.66 -5.28
CA GLN A 25 25.97 16.42 -4.80
C GLN A 25 24.49 16.72 -4.52
N ARG A 26 23.61 16.00 -5.21
CA ARG A 26 22.17 16.08 -4.94
C ARG A 26 21.87 15.30 -3.66
N VAL A 27 21.28 15.96 -2.68
CA VAL A 27 20.84 15.35 -1.42
C VAL A 27 19.33 15.22 -1.45
N VAL A 28 18.81 14.06 -1.12
CA VAL A 28 17.38 13.76 -1.06
C VAL A 28 17.03 13.30 0.34
N ASP A 29 15.93 13.79 0.88
CA ASP A 29 15.39 13.30 2.15
C ASP A 29 14.99 11.81 2.02
N LEU A 30 15.28 11.00 3.03
CA LEU A 30 14.90 9.58 3.07
C LEU A 30 13.39 9.37 2.79
N ASP A 31 12.55 10.26 3.31
CA ASP A 31 11.11 10.25 3.11
C ASP A 31 10.69 10.48 1.64
N ALA A 32 11.50 11.21 0.85
CA ALA A 32 11.22 11.54 -0.54
C ALA A 32 11.96 10.62 -1.53
N ALA A 33 12.98 9.89 -1.07
CA ALA A 33 13.80 9.04 -1.93
C ALA A 33 12.98 7.86 -2.49
N THR A 34 13.05 7.66 -3.80
CA THR A 34 12.49 6.51 -4.50
C THR A 34 13.45 5.33 -4.47
N ILE A 35 12.95 4.11 -4.72
CA ILE A 35 13.80 2.91 -4.88
C ILE A 35 14.86 3.14 -5.97
N THR A 36 14.52 3.83 -7.05
CA THR A 36 15.47 4.17 -8.12
C THR A 36 16.61 5.05 -7.61
N GLU A 37 16.31 6.07 -6.80
CA GLU A 37 17.32 6.96 -6.21
C GLU A 37 18.16 6.24 -5.15
N LEU A 38 17.55 5.35 -4.35
CA LEU A 38 18.30 4.52 -3.40
C LEU A 38 19.28 3.58 -4.12
N ASN A 39 18.88 2.96 -5.23
CA ASN A 39 19.77 2.15 -6.04
C ASN A 39 20.92 2.98 -6.62
N ALA A 40 20.66 4.19 -7.12
CA ALA A 40 21.72 5.09 -7.58
C ALA A 40 22.72 5.44 -6.46
N ALA A 41 22.25 5.61 -5.20
CA ALA A 41 23.12 5.82 -4.05
C ALA A 41 23.92 4.56 -3.67
N PHE A 42 23.33 3.37 -3.78
CA PHE A 42 24.04 2.10 -3.59
C PHE A 42 25.14 1.92 -4.64
N ASP A 43 24.83 2.16 -5.91
CA ASP A 43 25.79 2.00 -7.02
C ASP A 43 26.93 3.04 -6.92
N ALA A 44 26.63 4.24 -6.43
CA ALA A 44 27.63 5.27 -6.17
C ALA A 44 28.45 5.03 -4.89
N GLY A 45 28.09 4.03 -4.07
CA GLY A 45 28.75 3.71 -2.80
C GLY A 45 28.52 4.77 -1.70
N THR A 46 27.55 5.67 -1.86
CA THR A 46 27.18 6.68 -0.86
C THR A 46 26.19 6.15 0.18
N LEU A 47 25.60 4.99 -0.09
CA LEU A 47 24.66 4.29 0.78
C LEU A 47 24.96 2.79 0.75
N THR A 48 24.65 2.09 1.86
CA THR A 48 24.62 0.62 1.93
C THR A 48 23.27 0.17 2.46
N SER A 49 22.91 -1.11 2.22
CA SER A 49 21.67 -1.69 2.76
C SER A 49 21.66 -1.64 4.29
N VAL A 50 22.82 -1.85 4.93
CA VAL A 50 22.98 -1.72 6.39
C VAL A 50 22.64 -0.30 6.86
N GLN A 51 23.16 0.72 6.19
CA GLN A 51 22.90 2.11 6.54
C GLN A 51 21.41 2.45 6.33
N LEU A 52 20.80 1.99 5.23
CA LEU A 52 19.40 2.22 4.94
C LEU A 52 18.48 1.58 6.01
N VAL A 53 18.70 0.30 6.32
CA VAL A 53 17.98 -0.41 7.39
C VAL A 53 18.14 0.30 8.73
N SER A 54 19.36 0.72 9.08
CA SER A 54 19.65 1.44 10.33
C SER A 54 18.85 2.76 10.43
N ARG A 55 18.74 3.51 9.33
CA ARG A 55 17.95 4.76 9.29
C ARG A 55 16.47 4.48 9.57
N TYR A 56 15.89 3.47 8.94
CA TYR A 56 14.49 3.09 9.18
C TYR A 56 14.26 2.59 10.61
N LEU A 57 15.16 1.77 11.15
CA LEU A 57 15.08 1.33 12.55
C LEU A 57 15.16 2.51 13.53
N SER A 58 16.01 3.50 13.26
CA SER A 58 16.08 4.73 14.06
C SER A 58 14.76 5.52 14.04
N ARG A 59 14.09 5.60 12.88
CA ARG A 59 12.78 6.24 12.77
C ARG A 59 11.70 5.47 13.54
N ILE A 60 11.68 4.14 13.44
CA ILE A 60 10.76 3.29 14.22
C ILE A 60 10.99 3.51 15.72
N ALA A 61 12.25 3.51 16.18
CA ALA A 61 12.57 3.75 17.58
C ALA A 61 12.10 5.13 18.05
N ALA A 62 12.27 6.18 17.21
CA ALA A 62 11.92 7.55 17.58
C ALA A 62 10.41 7.83 17.55
N TYR A 63 9.63 7.14 16.70
CA TYR A 63 8.27 7.57 16.39
C TYR A 63 7.19 6.49 16.56
N ASP A 64 7.53 5.19 16.66
CA ASP A 64 6.52 4.14 16.78
C ASP A 64 6.06 3.91 18.22
N ARG A 65 6.99 3.82 19.18
CA ARG A 65 6.69 3.61 20.61
C ARG A 65 7.07 4.81 21.48
N GLN A 66 7.80 5.74 20.91
CA GLN A 66 8.20 7.01 21.54
C GLN A 66 7.71 8.19 20.70
N GLY A 67 7.92 9.40 21.16
CA GLY A 67 7.46 10.60 20.49
C GLY A 67 5.95 10.58 20.23
N PRO A 68 5.50 10.61 18.96
CA PRO A 68 4.09 10.56 18.60
C PRO A 68 3.42 9.20 18.91
N ALA A 69 4.20 8.15 19.18
CA ALA A 69 3.72 6.80 19.50
C ALA A 69 2.70 6.28 18.47
N ILE A 70 3.15 6.14 17.23
CA ILE A 70 2.28 5.78 16.07
C ILE A 70 1.66 4.38 16.24
N HIS A 71 2.32 3.44 16.92
CA HIS A 71 1.88 2.07 17.14
C HIS A 71 1.55 1.32 15.82
N ALA A 72 2.39 1.54 14.80
CA ALA A 72 2.25 0.86 13.52
C ALA A 72 2.92 -0.52 13.51
N VAL A 73 3.93 -0.77 14.36
CA VAL A 73 4.73 -1.99 14.37
C VAL A 73 4.26 -2.94 15.47
N ILE A 74 4.00 -4.21 15.09
CA ILE A 74 3.75 -5.31 16.05
C ILE A 74 5.07 -6.01 16.35
N THR A 75 5.80 -6.48 15.33
CA THR A 75 7.02 -7.28 15.50
C THR A 75 8.13 -6.77 14.60
N LEU A 76 9.27 -6.39 15.18
CA LEU A 76 10.49 -6.07 14.44
C LEU A 76 11.25 -7.34 14.06
N ASN A 77 11.86 -7.33 12.88
CA ASN A 77 12.77 -8.40 12.47
C ASN A 77 14.16 -8.18 13.08
N ALA A 78 14.49 -8.93 14.11
CA ALA A 78 15.81 -8.87 14.75
C ALA A 78 16.99 -9.20 13.80
N LYS A 79 16.70 -9.95 12.69
CA LYS A 79 17.70 -10.33 11.69
C LYS A 79 17.82 -9.35 10.51
N ALA A 80 17.10 -8.23 10.52
CA ALA A 80 17.10 -7.29 9.39
C ALA A 80 18.50 -6.74 9.06
N LEU A 81 19.31 -6.37 10.07
CA LEU A 81 20.68 -5.89 9.88
C LEU A 81 21.64 -7.00 9.43
N GLU A 82 21.45 -8.24 9.88
CA GLU A 82 22.22 -9.39 9.41
C GLU A 82 21.95 -9.64 7.93
N THR A 83 20.67 -9.67 7.54
CA THR A 83 20.24 -9.80 6.15
C THR A 83 20.80 -8.66 5.28
N ALA A 84 20.79 -7.42 5.78
CA ALA A 84 21.36 -6.27 5.07
C ALA A 84 22.85 -6.43 4.80
N ARG A 85 23.64 -6.90 5.81
CA ARG A 85 25.08 -7.17 5.64
C ARG A 85 25.32 -8.25 4.58
N ALA A 86 24.54 -9.33 4.60
CA ALA A 86 24.65 -10.42 3.63
C ALA A 86 24.36 -9.91 2.20
N LEU A 87 23.33 -9.07 2.02
CA LEU A 87 22.99 -8.50 0.72
C LEU A 87 24.03 -7.46 0.25
N ASP A 88 24.60 -6.65 1.14
CA ASP A 88 25.72 -5.75 0.78
C ASP A 88 26.96 -6.53 0.33
N ALA A 89 27.25 -7.67 0.96
CA ALA A 89 28.34 -8.56 0.52
C ALA A 89 28.03 -9.24 -0.82
N GLU A 90 26.78 -9.69 -1.02
CA GLU A 90 26.32 -10.28 -2.27
C GLU A 90 26.39 -9.27 -3.43
N ARG A 91 25.94 -8.03 -3.22
CA ARG A 91 26.05 -6.94 -4.21
C ARG A 91 27.49 -6.76 -4.72
N LYS A 92 28.47 -6.82 -3.81
CA LYS A 92 29.89 -6.66 -4.17
C LYS A 92 30.45 -7.83 -4.97
N THR A 93 30.00 -9.05 -4.71
CA THR A 93 30.59 -10.27 -5.25
C THR A 93 29.82 -10.87 -6.44
N LYS A 94 28.49 -10.69 -6.47
CA LYS A 94 27.59 -11.31 -7.46
C LYS A 94 26.71 -10.30 -8.21
N GLY A 95 26.72 -9.04 -7.79
CA GLY A 95 25.80 -8.02 -8.30
C GLY A 95 24.44 -8.02 -7.58
N THR A 96 23.47 -7.31 -8.15
CA THR A 96 22.13 -7.15 -7.59
C THR A 96 21.18 -8.21 -8.15
N ARG A 97 20.26 -8.71 -7.31
CA ARG A 97 19.20 -9.64 -7.76
C ARG A 97 18.13 -8.92 -8.58
N SER A 98 17.75 -7.72 -8.15
CA SER A 98 16.69 -6.89 -8.73
C SER A 98 16.79 -5.47 -8.19
N PRO A 99 15.93 -4.52 -8.64
CA PRO A 99 15.82 -3.20 -8.01
C PRO A 99 15.44 -3.21 -6.52
N LEU A 100 14.91 -4.33 -6.00
CA LEU A 100 14.57 -4.48 -4.58
C LEU A 100 15.72 -5.00 -3.72
N HIS A 101 16.88 -5.27 -4.30
CA HIS A 101 18.03 -5.82 -3.56
C HIS A 101 18.53 -4.84 -2.48
N GLY A 102 18.34 -5.21 -1.22
CA GLY A 102 18.71 -4.39 -0.06
C GLY A 102 17.67 -3.35 0.34
N ILE A 103 16.47 -3.35 -0.25
CA ILE A 103 15.38 -2.42 0.03
C ILE A 103 14.49 -2.97 1.16
N PRO A 104 14.27 -2.21 2.26
CA PRO A 104 13.41 -2.63 3.35
C PRO A 104 11.91 -2.54 3.02
N VAL A 105 11.16 -3.59 3.43
CA VAL A 105 9.70 -3.70 3.32
C VAL A 105 9.07 -4.02 4.66
N VAL A 106 7.88 -3.46 4.93
CA VAL A 106 7.02 -3.87 6.04
C VAL A 106 5.83 -4.67 5.52
N LEU A 107 5.39 -5.64 6.31
CA LEU A 107 4.32 -6.55 5.94
C LEU A 107 3.14 -6.40 6.91
N LYS A 108 1.95 -6.19 6.38
CA LYS A 108 0.72 -6.31 7.19
C LYS A 108 0.72 -7.68 7.88
N ASP A 109 0.29 -7.73 9.12
CA ASP A 109 0.48 -8.90 9.97
C ASP A 109 -0.41 -10.11 9.61
N ASN A 110 -1.05 -10.09 8.46
CA ASN A 110 -1.72 -11.24 7.87
C ASN A 110 -0.93 -11.94 6.74
N TYR A 111 0.30 -11.51 6.45
CA TYR A 111 1.21 -12.21 5.54
C TYR A 111 2.07 -13.20 6.32
N ASP A 112 2.05 -14.47 5.94
CA ASP A 112 2.89 -15.51 6.54
C ASP A 112 4.36 -15.19 6.34
N THR A 113 5.12 -15.39 7.42
CA THR A 113 6.58 -15.27 7.46
C THR A 113 7.14 -16.43 8.27
N ARG A 114 8.08 -17.19 7.68
CA ARG A 114 8.67 -18.40 8.30
C ARG A 114 9.58 -18.11 9.51
N ASP A 115 9.88 -16.84 9.76
CA ASP A 115 10.84 -16.38 10.76
C ASP A 115 10.29 -15.29 11.69
N LEU A 116 9.06 -14.84 11.49
CA LEU A 116 8.37 -13.88 12.33
C LEU A 116 6.93 -14.35 12.60
N PRO A 117 6.34 -13.99 13.74
CA PRO A 117 4.94 -14.28 14.01
C PRO A 117 4.00 -13.69 12.94
N THR A 118 2.91 -14.43 12.67
CA THR A 118 1.79 -13.97 11.83
C THR A 118 0.51 -14.14 12.62
N THR A 119 -0.04 -13.03 13.11
CA THR A 119 -1.09 -13.09 14.13
C THR A 119 -2.44 -12.54 13.66
N GLY A 120 -2.49 -11.90 12.47
CA GLY A 120 -3.68 -11.16 12.05
C GLY A 120 -4.03 -10.01 13.00
N GLY A 121 -3.05 -9.52 13.78
CA GLY A 121 -3.24 -8.53 14.83
C GLY A 121 -3.90 -9.06 16.10
N SER A 122 -4.10 -10.38 16.23
CA SER A 122 -4.86 -10.98 17.32
C SER A 122 -3.98 -11.65 18.37
N VAL A 123 -4.30 -11.42 19.65
CA VAL A 123 -3.72 -12.16 20.76
C VAL A 123 -4.04 -13.66 20.68
N LEU A 124 -5.09 -14.06 19.94
CA LEU A 124 -5.46 -15.48 19.76
C LEU A 124 -4.43 -16.26 18.93
N LEU A 125 -3.62 -15.57 18.13
CA LEU A 125 -2.53 -16.15 17.35
C LEU A 125 -1.15 -15.60 17.79
N GLU A 126 -1.05 -15.02 18.98
CA GLU A 126 0.22 -14.50 19.51
C GLU A 126 1.30 -15.59 19.48
N GLY A 127 2.48 -15.23 18.94
CA GLY A 127 3.62 -16.15 18.84
C GLY A 127 3.54 -17.20 17.72
N TYR A 128 2.44 -17.28 16.95
CA TYR A 128 2.35 -18.23 15.84
C TYR A 128 3.31 -17.85 14.70
N ILE A 129 4.27 -18.72 14.42
CA ILE A 129 5.19 -18.60 13.28
C ILE A 129 4.83 -19.66 12.23
N PRO A 130 4.40 -19.24 11.02
CA PRO A 130 4.10 -20.15 9.92
C PRO A 130 5.32 -20.96 9.47
N ALA A 131 5.10 -22.18 8.94
CA ALA A 131 6.18 -23.03 8.43
C ALA A 131 6.82 -22.48 7.13
N ARG A 132 6.11 -21.59 6.42
CA ARG A 132 6.52 -21.06 5.12
C ARG A 132 6.18 -19.56 5.03
N ASP A 133 6.92 -18.86 4.20
CA ASP A 133 6.55 -17.51 3.77
C ASP A 133 5.29 -17.55 2.87
N ALA A 134 4.48 -16.51 2.91
CA ALA A 134 3.50 -16.25 1.86
C ALA A 134 4.22 -16.13 0.51
N VAL A 135 3.57 -16.55 -0.57
CA VAL A 135 4.18 -16.53 -1.91
C VAL A 135 4.72 -15.14 -2.28
N LEU A 136 3.99 -14.07 -1.94
CA LEU A 136 4.46 -12.71 -2.20
C LEU A 136 5.69 -12.36 -1.35
N VAL A 137 5.76 -12.80 -0.11
CA VAL A 137 6.91 -12.58 0.77
C VAL A 137 8.13 -13.33 0.24
N GLN A 138 7.96 -14.59 -0.18
CA GLN A 138 9.05 -15.37 -0.79
C GLN A 138 9.59 -14.67 -2.05
N LYS A 139 8.71 -14.22 -2.96
CA LYS A 139 9.11 -13.49 -4.17
C LYS A 139 9.89 -12.21 -3.83
N LEU A 140 9.48 -11.45 -2.83
CA LEU A 140 10.19 -10.26 -2.38
C LEU A 140 11.57 -10.60 -1.81
N ARG A 141 11.69 -11.66 -0.99
CA ARG A 141 13.00 -12.14 -0.47
C ARG A 141 13.91 -12.61 -1.61
N ASP A 142 13.37 -13.32 -2.58
CA ASP A 142 14.12 -13.77 -3.76
C ASP A 142 14.62 -12.58 -4.60
N ALA A 143 13.83 -11.51 -4.68
CA ALA A 143 14.23 -10.25 -5.29
C ALA A 143 15.26 -9.46 -4.46
N GLY A 144 15.57 -9.88 -3.24
CA GLY A 144 16.53 -9.25 -2.34
C GLY A 144 15.95 -8.19 -1.41
N ALA A 145 14.62 -8.09 -1.27
CA ALA A 145 14.00 -7.20 -0.30
C ALA A 145 14.23 -7.70 1.14
N ILE A 146 14.32 -6.76 2.07
CA ILE A 146 14.54 -7.04 3.50
C ILE A 146 13.24 -6.85 4.26
N VAL A 147 12.67 -7.93 4.78
CA VAL A 147 11.52 -7.84 5.70
C VAL A 147 11.98 -7.18 6.99
N LEU A 148 11.49 -5.96 7.24
CA LEU A 148 11.90 -5.15 8.39
C LEU A 148 10.99 -5.36 9.61
N ALA A 149 9.68 -5.51 9.37
CA ALA A 149 8.71 -5.65 10.44
C ALA A 149 7.39 -6.25 9.95
N LYS A 150 6.62 -6.82 10.90
CA LYS A 150 5.18 -7.06 10.79
C LYS A 150 4.47 -5.84 11.38
N VAL A 151 3.51 -5.27 10.64
CA VAL A 151 2.83 -4.04 11.03
C VAL A 151 1.37 -4.27 11.36
N ASN A 152 0.85 -3.41 12.24
CA ASN A 152 -0.49 -3.50 12.80
C ASN A 152 -1.58 -3.42 11.73
N MET A 153 -2.73 -3.94 12.08
CA MET A 153 -3.88 -4.03 11.19
C MET A 153 -5.18 -4.07 12.00
N SER A 154 -6.32 -3.87 11.34
CA SER A 154 -7.59 -4.29 11.95
C SER A 154 -7.55 -5.79 12.19
N GLU A 155 -7.92 -6.24 13.36
CA GLU A 155 -7.86 -7.64 13.75
C GLU A 155 -8.61 -8.54 12.75
N PHE A 156 -7.92 -9.58 12.24
CA PHE A 156 -8.41 -10.41 11.12
C PHE A 156 -8.99 -9.60 9.97
N ALA A 157 -8.31 -8.52 9.60
CA ALA A 157 -8.61 -7.62 8.48
C ALA A 157 -10.02 -6.96 8.51
N SER A 158 -10.66 -6.87 9.67
CA SER A 158 -12.00 -6.27 9.81
C SER A 158 -12.15 -5.54 11.15
N SER A 159 -12.79 -4.38 11.17
CA SER A 159 -13.13 -3.57 12.35
C SER A 159 -12.11 -2.52 12.77
N GLY A 160 -12.02 -1.42 12.01
CA GLY A 160 -11.23 -0.23 12.38
C GLY A 160 -9.72 -0.43 12.36
N ALA A 161 -8.97 0.53 12.90
CA ALA A 161 -7.50 0.48 12.94
C ALA A 161 -6.95 0.01 14.29
N TYR A 162 -7.71 -0.82 14.99
CA TYR A 162 -7.39 -1.40 16.30
C TYR A 162 -7.23 -2.92 16.18
N SER A 163 -6.29 -3.46 16.92
CA SER A 163 -6.14 -4.91 17.12
C SER A 163 -5.85 -5.23 18.59
N SER A 164 -6.25 -6.42 19.03
CA SER A 164 -6.04 -6.86 20.41
C SER A 164 -4.56 -7.01 20.76
N LEU A 165 -3.70 -7.30 19.80
CA LEU A 165 -2.26 -7.46 20.00
C LEU A 165 -1.50 -6.15 19.82
N GLY A 166 -1.81 -5.35 18.78
CA GLY A 166 -1.07 -4.14 18.42
C GLY A 166 -1.65 -2.86 19.02
N GLY A 167 -2.87 -2.90 19.58
CA GLY A 167 -3.59 -1.72 20.04
C GLY A 167 -4.05 -0.81 18.88
N GLN A 168 -4.23 0.47 19.18
CA GLN A 168 -4.66 1.50 18.21
C GLN A 168 -3.46 2.09 17.49
N THR A 169 -3.42 1.94 16.17
CA THR A 169 -2.50 2.70 15.32
C THR A 169 -2.99 4.12 15.14
N LEU A 170 -2.09 5.10 15.17
CA LEU A 170 -2.40 6.52 15.01
C LEU A 170 -2.04 7.00 13.59
N ASN A 171 -2.76 8.02 13.11
CA ASN A 171 -2.45 8.66 11.84
C ASN A 171 -1.28 9.63 11.99
N PRO A 172 -0.14 9.44 11.29
CA PRO A 172 1.04 10.31 11.44
C PRO A 172 0.80 11.77 11.03
N HIS A 173 -0.19 12.06 10.19
CA HIS A 173 -0.52 13.43 9.82
C HIS A 173 -1.31 14.14 10.92
N GLN A 174 -2.18 13.42 11.64
CA GLN A 174 -3.02 13.93 12.72
C GLN A 174 -3.32 12.81 13.72
N LEU A 175 -2.65 12.77 14.85
CA LEU A 175 -2.68 11.64 15.80
C LEU A 175 -4.06 11.34 16.38
N ALA A 176 -4.97 12.32 16.41
CA ALA A 176 -6.34 12.14 16.89
C ALA A 176 -7.28 11.50 15.86
N PHE A 177 -6.81 11.28 14.62
CA PHE A 177 -7.63 10.75 13.52
C PHE A 177 -7.26 9.32 13.16
N ALA A 178 -8.22 8.60 12.60
CA ALA A 178 -8.03 7.21 12.22
C ALA A 178 -7.04 7.08 11.04
N PRO A 179 -6.09 6.12 11.09
CA PRO A 179 -5.18 5.84 9.97
C PRO A 179 -5.85 4.97 8.89
N GLY A 180 -7.18 4.78 8.96
CA GLY A 180 -7.90 3.83 8.09
C GLY A 180 -7.59 2.37 8.44
N GLY A 181 -8.34 1.48 7.79
CA GLY A 181 -8.22 0.02 8.00
C GLY A 181 -8.61 -0.75 6.74
N SER A 182 -8.27 -2.02 6.69
CA SER A 182 -7.55 -2.82 7.70
C SER A 182 -6.02 -2.75 7.64
N SER A 183 -5.40 -2.17 6.60
CA SER A 183 -3.93 -2.00 6.51
C SER A 183 -3.45 -0.68 7.15
N GLY A 184 -4.05 -0.28 8.29
CA GLY A 184 -3.75 0.99 8.97
C GLY A 184 -2.31 1.10 9.42
N GLY A 185 -1.73 0.02 9.97
CA GLY A 185 -0.32 -0.02 10.33
C GLY A 185 0.61 0.12 9.13
N THR A 186 0.30 -0.51 7.98
CA THR A 186 1.07 -0.34 6.75
C THR A 186 1.00 1.12 6.26
N GLY A 187 -0.22 1.70 6.21
CA GLY A 187 -0.41 3.09 5.80
C GLY A 187 0.39 4.06 6.66
N ALA A 188 0.25 3.95 7.98
CA ALA A 188 0.96 4.80 8.95
C ALA A 188 2.48 4.61 8.90
N ALA A 189 2.96 3.36 8.81
CA ALA A 189 4.40 3.06 8.74
C ALA A 189 5.05 3.66 7.48
N ILE A 190 4.37 3.58 6.32
CA ILE A 190 4.91 4.14 5.07
C ILE A 190 4.84 5.66 5.06
N ALA A 191 3.78 6.27 5.58
CA ALA A 191 3.69 7.72 5.74
C ALA A 191 4.76 8.27 6.68
N ALA A 192 5.03 7.57 7.79
CA ALA A 192 6.07 7.90 8.77
C ALA A 192 7.50 7.54 8.29
N ALA A 193 7.67 6.99 7.10
CA ALA A 193 8.93 6.50 6.55
C ALA A 193 9.62 5.49 7.49
N PHE A 194 8.91 4.42 7.91
CA PHE A 194 9.48 3.31 8.67
C PHE A 194 10.04 2.21 7.77
N ALA A 195 9.72 2.23 6.49
CA ALA A 195 10.31 1.40 5.44
C ALA A 195 10.17 2.10 4.08
N GLN A 196 10.73 1.51 3.02
CA GLN A 196 10.63 2.07 1.67
C GLN A 196 9.24 1.85 1.09
N PHE A 197 8.70 0.64 1.25
CA PHE A 197 7.35 0.28 0.86
C PHE A 197 6.80 -0.76 1.82
N GLY A 198 5.51 -1.07 1.70
CA GLY A 198 4.86 -2.10 2.49
C GLY A 198 3.84 -2.88 1.68
N LEU A 199 3.42 -4.02 2.23
CA LEU A 199 2.31 -4.79 1.70
C LEU A 199 1.07 -4.60 2.58
N GLY A 200 -0.06 -4.32 1.93
CA GLY A 200 -1.40 -4.37 2.51
C GLY A 200 -2.24 -5.46 1.87
N THR A 201 -3.44 -5.68 2.40
CA THR A 201 -4.48 -6.51 1.78
C THR A 201 -5.78 -5.74 1.67
N ASP A 202 -6.55 -6.00 0.62
CA ASP A 202 -7.79 -5.29 0.32
C ASP A 202 -8.90 -6.29 -0.02
N THR A 203 -9.94 -6.30 0.79
CA THR A 203 -11.16 -7.10 0.61
C THR A 203 -12.36 -6.18 0.35
N GLY A 204 -12.34 -4.95 0.93
CA GLY A 204 -13.41 -3.96 0.82
C GLY A 204 -12.88 -2.53 0.99
N GLY A 205 -11.67 -2.22 0.46
CA GLY A 205 -11.05 -0.90 0.58
C GLY A 205 -9.81 -0.85 1.49
N SER A 206 -9.36 -2.02 1.99
CA SER A 206 -8.36 -2.07 3.08
C SER A 206 -6.91 -1.76 2.69
N ILE A 207 -6.58 -1.54 1.44
CA ILE A 207 -5.36 -0.88 0.95
C ILE A 207 -5.64 0.60 0.70
N ARG A 208 -6.73 0.88 0.01
CA ARG A 208 -7.08 2.18 -0.57
C ARG A 208 -7.46 3.21 0.48
N GLY A 209 -8.32 2.84 1.43
CA GLY A 209 -8.67 3.71 2.55
C GLY A 209 -7.45 4.14 3.38
N PRO A 210 -6.63 3.20 3.92
CA PRO A 210 -5.40 3.57 4.61
C PRO A 210 -4.43 4.40 3.78
N ALA A 211 -4.28 4.13 2.48
CA ALA A 211 -3.41 4.93 1.62
C ALA A 211 -3.87 6.39 1.53
N THR A 212 -5.17 6.59 1.32
CA THR A 212 -5.78 7.91 1.24
C THR A 212 -5.53 8.73 2.49
N VAL A 213 -5.90 8.20 3.66
CA VAL A 213 -5.86 8.97 4.92
C VAL A 213 -4.45 9.13 5.50
N ASN A 214 -3.48 8.36 5.00
CA ASN A 214 -2.06 8.52 5.34
C ASN A 214 -1.25 9.24 4.24
N GLY A 215 -1.88 9.70 3.16
CA GLY A 215 -1.25 10.49 2.11
C GLY A 215 -0.14 9.76 1.37
N ILE A 216 -0.35 8.48 1.05
CA ILE A 216 0.58 7.64 0.31
C ILE A 216 -0.06 7.07 -0.95
N VAL A 217 0.77 6.54 -1.85
CA VAL A 217 0.33 5.84 -3.05
C VAL A 217 0.10 4.37 -2.72
N ALA A 218 -0.95 3.77 -3.30
CA ALA A 218 -1.17 2.34 -3.18
C ALA A 218 -1.92 1.78 -4.39
N LEU A 219 -1.74 0.50 -4.64
CA LEU A 219 -2.46 -0.21 -5.69
C LEU A 219 -3.19 -1.42 -5.11
N LYS A 220 -4.52 -1.44 -5.28
CA LYS A 220 -5.28 -2.68 -5.26
C LYS A 220 -5.24 -3.25 -6.67
N PRO A 221 -4.51 -4.35 -6.94
CA PRO A 221 -4.43 -4.89 -8.29
C PRO A 221 -5.72 -5.63 -8.69
N THR A 222 -5.79 -6.02 -9.95
CA THR A 222 -6.80 -6.94 -10.46
C THR A 222 -6.81 -8.20 -9.60
N HIS A 223 -8.00 -8.67 -9.24
CA HIS A 223 -8.17 -9.90 -8.47
C HIS A 223 -7.58 -11.10 -9.23
N GLY A 224 -6.59 -11.74 -8.63
CA GLY A 224 -5.83 -12.83 -9.23
C GLY A 224 -4.54 -12.40 -9.95
N LEU A 225 -4.17 -11.11 -9.98
CA LEU A 225 -2.85 -10.71 -10.47
C LEU A 225 -1.73 -11.13 -9.51
N LEU A 226 -2.00 -11.07 -8.21
CA LEU A 226 -1.09 -11.48 -7.14
C LEU A 226 -1.65 -12.67 -6.36
N SER A 227 -0.77 -13.59 -5.95
CA SER A 227 -1.14 -14.76 -5.15
C SER A 227 -1.59 -14.36 -3.74
N ARG A 228 -2.58 -15.12 -3.22
CA ARG A 228 -3.07 -15.01 -1.84
C ARG A 228 -2.58 -16.15 -0.95
N THR A 229 -1.79 -17.08 -1.48
CA THR A 229 -1.24 -18.20 -0.72
C THR A 229 -0.36 -17.71 0.43
N GLY A 230 -0.70 -18.12 1.66
CA GLY A 230 -0.01 -17.70 2.87
C GLY A 230 -0.45 -16.31 3.35
N ILE A 231 -1.63 -15.85 2.95
CA ILE A 231 -2.27 -14.66 3.54
C ILE A 231 -3.48 -15.13 4.35
N ILE A 232 -3.61 -14.69 5.61
CA ILE A 232 -4.82 -14.95 6.40
C ILE A 232 -6.01 -14.39 5.64
N PRO A 233 -6.99 -15.22 5.23
CA PRO A 233 -8.10 -14.81 4.39
C PRO A 233 -9.13 -13.97 5.15
N LEU A 234 -9.87 -13.14 4.42
CA LEU A 234 -11.11 -12.53 4.89
C LEU A 234 -12.30 -12.92 3.99
N ALA A 235 -12.12 -12.87 2.66
CA ALA A 235 -13.03 -13.42 1.66
C ALA A 235 -12.29 -13.58 0.33
N LEU A 236 -11.97 -14.80 -0.06
CA LEU A 236 -11.13 -15.07 -1.22
C LEU A 236 -11.74 -14.61 -2.56
N SER A 237 -13.07 -14.42 -2.63
CA SER A 237 -13.70 -13.80 -3.81
C SER A 237 -13.31 -12.33 -4.01
N PHE A 238 -12.82 -11.65 -2.95
CA PHE A 238 -12.47 -10.23 -2.98
C PHE A 238 -11.03 -9.94 -2.61
N ASP A 239 -10.39 -10.82 -1.83
CA ASP A 239 -9.05 -10.61 -1.26
C ASP A 239 -8.00 -10.38 -2.34
N THR A 240 -7.24 -9.31 -2.19
CA THR A 240 -6.02 -9.04 -2.95
C THR A 240 -4.91 -8.56 -2.03
N GLY A 241 -3.69 -9.02 -2.25
CA GLY A 241 -2.50 -8.34 -1.74
C GLY A 241 -2.15 -7.16 -2.64
N GLY A 242 -1.42 -6.17 -2.12
CA GLY A 242 -0.97 -5.07 -2.95
C GLY A 242 0.08 -4.17 -2.29
N PRO A 243 0.90 -3.47 -3.11
CA PRO A 243 1.93 -2.57 -2.63
C PRO A 243 1.36 -1.24 -2.16
N MET A 244 1.97 -0.68 -1.11
CA MET A 244 1.74 0.64 -0.55
C MET A 244 3.10 1.34 -0.41
N ALA A 245 3.26 2.52 -1.00
CA ALA A 245 4.53 3.24 -1.08
C ALA A 245 4.33 4.75 -1.09
N ARG A 246 5.43 5.50 -1.11
CA ARG A 246 5.38 6.97 -1.16
C ARG A 246 5.37 7.53 -2.58
N SER A 247 5.59 6.69 -3.61
CA SER A 247 5.59 7.09 -5.01
C SER A 247 5.00 6.02 -5.93
N VAL A 248 4.46 6.44 -7.07
CA VAL A 248 4.00 5.53 -8.13
C VAL A 248 5.16 4.71 -8.70
N THR A 249 6.37 5.28 -8.71
CA THR A 249 7.59 4.55 -9.12
C THR A 249 7.83 3.33 -8.25
N ASP A 250 7.74 3.46 -6.94
CA ASP A 250 7.98 2.36 -6.01
C ASP A 250 6.86 1.30 -6.08
N ILE A 251 5.62 1.72 -6.33
CA ILE A 251 4.50 0.80 -6.63
C ILE A 251 4.80 -0.04 -7.87
N ALA A 252 5.27 0.58 -8.95
CA ALA A 252 5.60 -0.12 -10.20
C ALA A 252 6.72 -1.16 -10.00
N ILE A 253 7.78 -0.79 -9.27
CA ILE A 253 8.89 -1.69 -8.96
C ILE A 253 8.43 -2.87 -8.09
N ALA A 254 7.70 -2.59 -7.00
CA ALA A 254 7.22 -3.61 -6.08
C ALA A 254 6.22 -4.56 -6.75
N LEU A 255 5.30 -4.05 -7.59
CA LEU A 255 4.32 -4.86 -8.30
C LEU A 255 4.99 -5.88 -9.21
N GLY A 256 5.96 -5.46 -10.03
CA GLY A 256 6.67 -6.33 -10.97
C GLY A 256 7.36 -7.52 -10.30
N ALA A 257 7.90 -7.33 -9.10
CA ALA A 257 8.55 -8.39 -8.33
C ALA A 257 7.58 -9.44 -7.79
N MET A 258 6.27 -9.13 -7.69
CA MET A 258 5.28 -9.97 -7.03
C MET A 258 4.39 -10.75 -7.99
N THR A 259 4.30 -10.35 -9.28
CA THR A 259 3.41 -10.98 -10.26
C THR A 259 3.81 -12.40 -10.63
N GLY A 260 2.86 -13.12 -11.24
CA GLY A 260 3.05 -14.46 -11.81
C GLY A 260 2.12 -15.51 -11.19
N VAL A 261 1.85 -16.55 -11.97
CA VAL A 261 0.94 -17.64 -11.61
C VAL A 261 1.47 -18.42 -10.40
N ASP A 262 0.56 -18.73 -9.49
CA ASP A 262 0.76 -19.65 -8.36
C ASP A 262 -0.23 -20.82 -8.48
N ALA A 263 0.30 -22.02 -8.58
CA ALA A 263 -0.54 -23.24 -8.72
C ALA A 263 -1.45 -23.48 -7.51
N ALA A 264 -1.06 -23.01 -6.33
CA ALA A 264 -1.85 -23.15 -5.10
C ALA A 264 -2.99 -22.11 -4.99
N ASP A 265 -2.90 -20.99 -5.72
CA ASP A 265 -3.97 -20.00 -5.84
C ASP A 265 -4.52 -19.98 -7.27
N THR A 266 -5.57 -20.74 -7.51
CA THR A 266 -6.15 -20.91 -8.86
C THR A 266 -6.64 -19.61 -9.51
N ALA A 267 -6.96 -18.57 -8.71
CA ALA A 267 -7.33 -17.26 -9.23
C ALA A 267 -6.20 -16.62 -10.06
N THR A 268 -4.95 -16.93 -9.74
CA THR A 268 -3.79 -16.37 -10.45
C THR A 268 -3.63 -16.89 -11.88
N ARG A 269 -4.25 -18.02 -12.24
CA ARG A 269 -4.23 -18.52 -13.63
C ARG A 269 -4.81 -17.52 -14.62
N ARG A 270 -5.75 -16.66 -14.16
CA ARG A 270 -6.34 -15.61 -15.01
C ARG A 270 -5.35 -14.50 -15.37
N SER A 271 -4.23 -14.39 -14.64
CA SER A 271 -3.18 -13.39 -14.93
C SER A 271 -2.21 -13.83 -16.04
N GLU A 272 -2.32 -15.06 -16.51
CA GLU A 272 -1.47 -15.56 -17.60
C GLU A 272 -1.65 -14.71 -18.86
N GLY A 273 -0.54 -14.22 -19.42
CA GLY A 273 -0.55 -13.27 -20.54
C GLY A 273 -0.81 -11.81 -20.16
N HIS A 274 -1.17 -11.51 -18.90
CA HIS A 274 -1.43 -10.14 -18.41
C HIS A 274 -0.41 -9.64 -17.38
N ALA A 275 0.27 -10.57 -16.71
CA ALA A 275 1.25 -10.24 -15.70
C ALA A 275 2.55 -9.75 -16.33
N GLU A 276 3.03 -8.58 -15.87
CA GLU A 276 4.28 -7.98 -16.29
C GLU A 276 5.34 -8.15 -15.20
N ARG A 277 6.60 -8.31 -15.61
CA ARG A 277 7.74 -8.34 -14.68
C ARG A 277 8.30 -6.95 -14.39
N ASP A 278 8.06 -6.01 -15.30
CA ASP A 278 8.53 -4.63 -15.19
C ASP A 278 7.43 -3.65 -15.56
N TYR A 279 6.83 -3.05 -14.53
CA TYR A 279 5.84 -1.97 -14.68
C TYR A 279 6.49 -0.59 -14.77
N THR A 280 7.80 -0.45 -14.55
CA THR A 280 8.47 0.87 -14.63
C THR A 280 8.49 1.43 -16.05
N ARG A 281 8.40 0.58 -17.05
CA ARG A 281 8.27 0.99 -18.47
C ARG A 281 7.01 1.80 -18.77
N TYR A 282 6.03 1.77 -17.86
CA TYR A 282 4.78 2.54 -17.97
C TYR A 282 4.80 3.86 -17.21
N LEU A 283 5.91 4.25 -16.58
CA LEU A 283 6.08 5.54 -15.90
C LEU A 283 6.25 6.66 -16.93
N LYS A 284 5.11 7.15 -17.44
CA LYS A 284 5.06 8.18 -18.49
C LYS A 284 4.54 9.50 -17.89
N ALA A 285 5.40 10.52 -17.84
CA ALA A 285 5.05 11.82 -17.26
C ALA A 285 3.95 12.58 -18.02
N ASP A 286 3.76 12.26 -19.30
CA ASP A 286 2.78 12.89 -20.20
C ASP A 286 1.54 12.01 -20.48
N ALA A 287 1.32 10.94 -19.71
CA ALA A 287 0.22 9.98 -19.95
C ALA A 287 -1.19 10.60 -19.85
N LEU A 288 -1.34 11.73 -19.16
CA LEU A 288 -2.61 12.47 -19.11
C LEU A 288 -2.92 13.22 -20.42
N LYS A 289 -1.93 13.46 -21.28
CA LYS A 289 -2.15 14.13 -22.56
C LYS A 289 -2.98 13.25 -23.49
N GLY A 290 -4.18 13.73 -23.84
CA GLY A 290 -5.14 13.00 -24.68
C GLY A 290 -5.94 11.94 -23.94
N ALA A 291 -5.67 11.68 -22.66
CA ALA A 291 -6.44 10.74 -21.86
C ALA A 291 -7.88 11.22 -21.65
N ARG A 292 -8.83 10.26 -21.58
CA ARG A 292 -10.23 10.50 -21.27
C ARG A 292 -10.54 9.93 -19.88
N ILE A 293 -10.78 10.82 -18.92
CA ILE A 293 -10.96 10.46 -17.50
C ILE A 293 -12.41 10.71 -17.10
N GLY A 294 -13.09 9.67 -16.64
CA GLY A 294 -14.43 9.78 -16.05
C GLY A 294 -14.35 10.26 -14.61
N ILE A 295 -15.11 11.26 -14.21
CA ILE A 295 -15.32 11.60 -12.79
C ILE A 295 -16.67 11.03 -12.32
N ALA A 296 -16.63 10.13 -11.33
CA ALA A 296 -17.85 9.60 -10.71
C ALA A 296 -18.42 10.60 -9.70
N ARG A 297 -19.43 11.35 -10.12
CA ARG A 297 -20.07 12.41 -9.32
C ARG A 297 -20.92 11.89 -8.15
N ASP A 298 -21.13 10.58 -8.07
CA ASP A 298 -21.84 9.94 -6.98
C ASP A 298 -21.14 10.07 -5.62
N PHE A 299 -19.83 10.34 -5.63
CA PHE A 299 -18.98 10.40 -4.44
C PHE A 299 -18.47 11.82 -4.13
N THR A 300 -19.06 12.84 -4.74
CA THR A 300 -18.81 14.27 -4.48
C THR A 300 -20.05 14.95 -3.89
N GLY A 301 -19.88 16.09 -3.23
CA GLY A 301 -20.97 16.83 -2.60
C GLY A 301 -21.18 16.52 -1.12
N PHE A 302 -20.25 15.81 -0.46
CA PHE A 302 -20.38 15.38 0.93
C PHE A 302 -19.43 16.10 1.90
N ASP A 303 -18.29 16.61 1.40
CA ASP A 303 -17.31 17.36 2.18
C ASP A 303 -16.66 18.42 1.28
N THR A 304 -16.88 19.68 1.61
CA THR A 304 -16.44 20.82 0.79
C THR A 304 -14.93 20.82 0.53
N GLU A 305 -14.10 20.41 1.51
CA GLU A 305 -12.64 20.40 1.32
C GLU A 305 -12.22 19.23 0.42
N VAL A 306 -12.87 18.06 0.55
CA VAL A 306 -12.64 16.92 -0.36
C VAL A 306 -13.03 17.31 -1.78
N ASP A 307 -14.20 17.93 -1.97
CA ASP A 307 -14.68 18.36 -3.28
C ASP A 307 -13.76 19.41 -3.91
N TRP A 308 -13.29 20.38 -3.12
CA TRP A 308 -12.31 21.37 -3.58
C TRP A 308 -11.02 20.72 -4.10
N ILE A 309 -10.49 19.74 -3.38
CA ILE A 309 -9.27 19.03 -3.75
C ILE A 309 -9.50 18.17 -5.01
N VAL A 310 -10.67 17.52 -5.12
CA VAL A 310 -11.06 16.78 -6.33
C VAL A 310 -11.14 17.71 -7.53
N GLU A 311 -11.83 18.85 -7.44
CA GLU A 311 -11.93 19.80 -8.55
C GLU A 311 -10.57 20.40 -8.94
N SER A 312 -9.70 20.66 -7.95
CA SER A 312 -8.32 21.09 -8.21
C SER A 312 -7.53 20.01 -8.96
N SER A 313 -7.72 18.74 -8.61
CA SER A 313 -7.11 17.58 -9.29
C SER A 313 -7.61 17.46 -10.73
N LEU A 314 -8.92 17.59 -10.97
CA LEU A 314 -9.51 17.57 -12.32
C LEU A 314 -9.00 18.75 -13.16
N SER A 315 -8.85 19.93 -12.54
CA SER A 315 -8.24 21.10 -13.20
C SER A 315 -6.80 20.84 -13.62
N ALA A 316 -5.99 20.21 -12.75
CA ALA A 316 -4.62 19.83 -13.08
C ALA A 316 -4.56 18.82 -14.23
N MET A 317 -5.45 17.80 -14.23
CA MET A 317 -5.55 16.83 -15.33
C MET A 317 -5.94 17.50 -16.66
N ARG A 318 -6.92 18.44 -16.64
CA ARG A 318 -7.29 19.21 -17.85
C ARG A 318 -6.11 20.04 -18.39
N LYS A 319 -5.36 20.71 -17.51
CA LYS A 319 -4.16 21.46 -17.87
C LYS A 319 -3.06 20.58 -18.47
N ALA A 320 -2.98 19.30 -18.03
CA ALA A 320 -2.08 18.31 -18.61
C ALA A 320 -2.60 17.72 -19.95
N GLY A 321 -3.78 18.12 -20.42
CA GLY A 321 -4.35 17.72 -21.70
C GLY A 321 -5.35 16.57 -21.64
N ALA A 322 -5.83 16.20 -20.46
CA ALA A 322 -6.88 15.21 -20.31
C ALA A 322 -8.28 15.81 -20.57
N THR A 323 -9.15 15.01 -21.17
CA THR A 323 -10.59 15.28 -21.25
C THR A 323 -11.30 14.67 -20.04
N ILE A 324 -12.02 15.50 -19.29
CA ILE A 324 -12.80 15.05 -18.14
C ILE A 324 -14.26 14.87 -18.55
N VAL A 325 -14.82 13.70 -18.29
CA VAL A 325 -16.20 13.31 -18.58
C VAL A 325 -16.93 13.01 -17.27
N GLU A 326 -18.08 13.60 -17.03
CA GLU A 326 -18.88 13.25 -15.87
C GLU A 326 -19.62 11.92 -16.09
N VAL A 327 -19.51 11.04 -15.12
CA VAL A 327 -20.21 9.74 -15.12
C VAL A 327 -20.89 9.50 -13.79
N ARG A 328 -21.92 8.65 -13.82
CA ARG A 328 -22.60 8.18 -12.62
C ARG A 328 -22.79 6.68 -12.71
N PHE A 329 -22.59 6.01 -11.58
CA PHE A 329 -22.95 4.61 -11.46
C PHE A 329 -24.47 4.45 -11.40
N PRO A 330 -25.04 3.34 -11.90
CA PRO A 330 -26.46 3.07 -11.74
C PRO A 330 -26.87 3.08 -10.26
N THR A 331 -27.94 3.77 -9.93
CA THR A 331 -28.43 3.92 -8.55
C THR A 331 -28.63 2.58 -7.85
N TRP A 332 -29.25 1.60 -8.54
CA TRP A 332 -29.45 0.26 -7.99
C TRP A 332 -28.14 -0.43 -7.59
N MET A 333 -27.05 -0.16 -8.34
CA MET A 333 -25.72 -0.73 -8.05
C MET A 333 -25.14 -0.14 -6.76
N LEU A 334 -25.29 1.17 -6.57
CA LEU A 334 -24.83 1.86 -5.36
C LEU A 334 -25.62 1.45 -4.13
N GLU A 335 -26.94 1.27 -4.27
CA GLU A 335 -27.83 0.79 -3.21
C GLU A 335 -27.55 -0.66 -2.81
N ALA A 336 -27.23 -1.52 -3.77
CA ALA A 336 -27.02 -2.95 -3.54
C ALA A 336 -25.62 -3.33 -3.09
N LYS A 337 -24.59 -2.51 -3.40
CA LYS A 337 -23.16 -2.88 -3.28
C LYS A 337 -22.77 -3.40 -1.88
N ASP A 338 -23.25 -2.80 -0.81
CA ASP A 338 -22.86 -3.17 0.55
C ASP A 338 -23.58 -4.45 1.02
N ALA A 339 -24.84 -4.62 0.62
CA ALA A 339 -25.57 -5.86 0.85
C ALA A 339 -24.95 -7.04 0.07
N TRP A 340 -24.55 -6.83 -1.17
CA TRP A 340 -23.88 -7.85 -1.98
C TRP A 340 -22.49 -8.19 -1.46
N TYR A 341 -21.74 -7.18 -1.04
CA TYR A 341 -20.44 -7.40 -0.36
C TYR A 341 -20.62 -8.31 0.87
N THR A 342 -21.58 -8.01 1.71
CA THR A 342 -21.86 -8.77 2.93
C THR A 342 -22.34 -10.19 2.61
N ALA A 343 -23.23 -10.34 1.60
CA ALA A 343 -23.78 -11.63 1.19
C ALA A 343 -22.73 -12.63 0.69
N VAL A 344 -21.59 -12.14 0.18
CA VAL A 344 -20.48 -12.98 -0.26
C VAL A 344 -19.42 -13.12 0.84
N ARG A 345 -19.00 -12.02 1.43
CA ARG A 345 -17.89 -11.99 2.37
C ARG A 345 -18.16 -12.78 3.65
N PHE A 346 -19.37 -12.68 4.21
CA PHE A 346 -19.66 -13.30 5.51
C PHE A 346 -19.68 -14.83 5.43
N PRO A 347 -20.38 -15.46 4.45
CA PRO A 347 -20.36 -16.92 4.31
C PRO A 347 -19.00 -17.50 3.94
N GLU A 348 -18.11 -16.73 3.32
CA GLU A 348 -16.78 -17.20 2.96
C GLU A 348 -15.81 -17.28 4.13
N PHE A 349 -15.91 -16.37 5.09
CA PHE A 349 -14.93 -16.25 6.17
C PHE A 349 -14.83 -17.54 7.04
N PRO A 350 -15.95 -18.14 7.54
CA PRO A 350 -15.86 -19.30 8.42
C PRO A 350 -15.09 -20.50 7.83
N PRO A 351 -15.39 -21.01 6.63
CA PRO A 351 -14.62 -22.12 6.06
C PRO A 351 -13.19 -21.73 5.70
N GLN A 352 -12.96 -20.53 5.18
CA GLN A 352 -11.64 -20.10 4.74
C GLN A 352 -10.69 -19.86 5.91
N ILE A 353 -11.16 -19.28 7.02
CA ILE A 353 -10.32 -19.11 8.21
C ILE A 353 -10.05 -20.47 8.88
N ALA A 354 -10.99 -21.40 8.88
CA ALA A 354 -10.78 -22.75 9.37
C ALA A 354 -9.72 -23.49 8.54
N ASP A 355 -9.74 -23.33 7.22
CA ASP A 355 -8.73 -23.88 6.32
C ASP A 355 -7.33 -23.35 6.64
N TYR A 356 -7.19 -22.03 6.83
CA TYR A 356 -5.93 -21.43 7.23
C TYR A 356 -5.45 -21.97 8.60
N LEU A 357 -6.33 -21.98 9.60
CA LEU A 357 -6.02 -22.38 10.96
C LEU A 357 -5.68 -23.88 11.11
N ARG A 358 -6.01 -24.75 10.14
CA ARG A 358 -5.58 -26.15 10.16
C ARG A 358 -4.07 -26.32 10.25
N SER A 359 -3.31 -25.41 9.65
CA SER A 359 -1.84 -25.43 9.65
C SER A 359 -1.20 -24.97 10.96
N THR A 360 -1.95 -24.34 11.87
CA THR A 360 -1.41 -23.89 13.16
C THR A 360 -1.11 -25.07 14.08
N PRO A 361 -0.12 -24.98 14.99
CA PRO A 361 0.15 -26.02 15.98
C PRO A 361 -1.02 -26.30 16.92
N ALA A 362 -0.95 -27.39 17.69
CA ALA A 362 -1.88 -27.65 18.78
C ALA A 362 -1.84 -26.47 19.79
N GLY A 363 -3.00 -26.16 20.38
CA GLY A 363 -3.13 -25.02 21.31
C GLY A 363 -3.66 -23.74 20.66
N TYR A 364 -3.51 -23.56 19.35
CA TYR A 364 -4.17 -22.45 18.62
C TYR A 364 -5.60 -22.81 18.20
N PRO A 365 -6.50 -21.82 18.04
CA PRO A 365 -7.86 -22.05 17.53
C PRO A 365 -7.82 -22.68 16.12
N LYS A 366 -8.83 -23.49 15.80
CA LYS A 366 -8.95 -24.20 14.52
C LYS A 366 -10.17 -23.79 13.71
N THR A 367 -11.14 -23.15 14.34
CA THR A 367 -12.40 -22.74 13.71
C THR A 367 -12.81 -21.35 14.15
N LEU A 368 -13.75 -20.74 13.41
CA LEU A 368 -14.33 -19.47 13.82
C LEU A 368 -15.09 -19.58 15.15
N ALA A 369 -15.73 -20.72 15.41
CA ALA A 369 -16.41 -20.96 16.70
C ALA A 369 -15.40 -20.92 17.87
N GLU A 370 -14.24 -21.55 17.72
CA GLU A 370 -13.17 -21.49 18.72
C GLU A 370 -12.57 -20.08 18.87
N LEU A 371 -12.46 -19.30 17.78
CA LEU A 371 -12.06 -17.89 17.86
C LEU A 371 -13.06 -17.09 18.71
N ILE A 372 -14.37 -17.29 18.51
CA ILE A 372 -15.44 -16.62 19.27
C ILE A 372 -15.35 -17.03 20.76
N GLU A 373 -15.29 -18.33 21.06
CA GLU A 373 -15.23 -18.85 22.43
C GLU A 373 -14.02 -18.31 23.18
N ARG A 374 -12.83 -18.38 22.57
CA ARG A 374 -11.60 -17.88 23.19
C ARG A 374 -11.59 -16.36 23.37
N SER A 375 -12.18 -15.61 22.42
CA SER A 375 -12.33 -14.16 22.57
C SER A 375 -13.18 -13.77 23.78
N GLN A 376 -14.19 -14.56 24.13
CA GLN A 376 -15.02 -14.35 25.32
C GLN A 376 -14.26 -14.58 26.64
N GLY A 377 -13.25 -15.46 26.61
CA GLY A 377 -12.39 -15.73 27.77
C GLY A 377 -11.42 -14.61 28.13
N PHE A 378 -11.21 -13.63 27.22
CA PHE A 378 -10.38 -12.46 27.50
C PHE A 378 -11.15 -11.42 28.31
N THR A 379 -11.19 -11.60 29.63
CA THR A 379 -11.80 -10.64 30.57
C THR A 379 -10.81 -9.59 31.08
N SER A 380 -9.52 -9.74 30.76
CA SER A 380 -8.43 -8.86 31.14
C SER A 380 -7.67 -8.35 29.91
N LEU A 381 -6.80 -7.36 30.12
CA LEU A 381 -5.87 -6.90 29.10
C LEU A 381 -4.99 -8.07 28.61
N GLY A 382 -4.73 -8.15 27.31
CA GLY A 382 -3.80 -9.11 26.73
C GLY A 382 -2.37 -8.94 27.24
N ALA A 383 -1.45 -9.84 26.86
CA ALA A 383 -0.05 -9.79 27.28
C ALA A 383 0.65 -8.47 26.94
N SER A 384 0.22 -7.78 25.87
CA SER A 384 0.66 -6.44 25.46
C SER A 384 0.00 -5.31 26.26
N GLY A 385 -0.91 -5.59 27.19
CA GLY A 385 -1.71 -4.59 27.91
C GLY A 385 -2.88 -4.03 27.10
N THR A 386 -3.20 -4.60 25.93
CA THR A 386 -4.30 -4.16 25.07
C THR A 386 -5.61 -4.90 25.37
N ALA A 387 -6.74 -4.21 25.20
CA ALA A 387 -8.06 -4.79 25.43
C ALA A 387 -8.49 -5.71 24.28
N PRO A 388 -9.33 -6.74 24.56
CA PRO A 388 -9.98 -7.52 23.51
C PRO A 388 -10.75 -6.65 22.52
N ASN A 389 -10.84 -7.10 21.26
CA ASN A 389 -11.54 -6.35 20.22
C ASN A 389 -13.03 -6.76 20.15
N ALA A 390 -13.87 -6.12 20.97
CA ALA A 390 -15.30 -6.38 21.03
C ALA A 390 -16.00 -6.17 19.65
N SER A 391 -15.56 -5.20 18.88
CA SER A 391 -16.10 -4.94 17.54
C SER A 391 -15.79 -6.07 16.56
N ARG A 392 -14.60 -6.69 16.66
CA ARG A 392 -14.27 -7.85 15.84
C ARG A 392 -15.03 -9.10 16.28
N TRP A 393 -15.15 -9.31 17.59
CA TRP A 393 -15.94 -10.40 18.14
C TRP A 393 -17.40 -10.37 17.65
N ALA A 394 -18.05 -9.23 17.70
CA ALA A 394 -19.42 -9.06 17.20
C ALA A 394 -19.54 -9.42 15.71
N LYS A 395 -18.53 -9.08 14.89
CA LYS A 395 -18.49 -9.50 13.49
C LYS A 395 -18.28 -10.99 13.30
N PHE A 396 -17.43 -11.62 14.10
CA PHE A 396 -17.27 -13.08 14.11
C PHE A 396 -18.59 -13.82 14.34
N VAL A 397 -19.41 -13.34 15.29
CA VAL A 397 -20.72 -13.92 15.57
C VAL A 397 -21.65 -13.79 14.35
N ASN A 398 -21.68 -12.62 13.69
CA ASN A 398 -22.47 -12.41 12.50
C ASN A 398 -21.97 -13.25 11.31
N GLU A 399 -20.67 -13.40 11.15
CA GLU A 399 -20.06 -14.21 10.11
C GLU A 399 -20.39 -15.71 10.32
N LEU A 400 -20.34 -16.21 11.55
CA LEU A 400 -20.71 -17.59 11.87
C LEU A 400 -22.21 -17.86 11.61
N ALA A 401 -23.07 -16.87 11.84
CA ALA A 401 -24.51 -16.96 11.64
C ALA A 401 -24.98 -16.73 10.20
N SER A 402 -24.07 -16.40 9.26
CA SER A 402 -24.44 -15.90 7.93
C SER A 402 -24.87 -16.96 6.91
N GLY A 403 -24.79 -18.25 7.26
CA GLY A 403 -25.03 -19.36 6.35
C GLY A 403 -23.77 -19.82 5.63
N GLY A 404 -23.92 -20.74 4.69
CA GLY A 404 -22.84 -21.33 3.91
C GLY A 404 -22.72 -20.76 2.49
N THR A 405 -21.65 -21.12 1.79
CA THR A 405 -21.43 -20.75 0.38
C THR A 405 -22.32 -21.52 -0.61
N ASP A 406 -23.05 -22.51 -0.15
CA ASP A 406 -24.10 -23.24 -0.88
C ASP A 406 -25.49 -22.58 -0.77
N ASP A 407 -25.65 -21.59 0.12
CA ASP A 407 -26.90 -20.84 0.30
C ASP A 407 -27.28 -20.07 -0.99
N TYR A 408 -28.59 -20.05 -1.28
CA TYR A 408 -29.12 -19.35 -2.45
C TYR A 408 -28.74 -17.86 -2.48
N ARG A 409 -28.73 -17.16 -1.33
CA ARG A 409 -28.37 -15.74 -1.26
C ARG A 409 -26.91 -15.53 -1.66
N TYR A 410 -25.98 -16.35 -1.17
CA TYR A 410 -24.59 -16.31 -1.57
C TYR A 410 -24.45 -16.53 -3.08
N ARG A 411 -25.01 -17.64 -3.59
CA ARG A 411 -24.88 -18.04 -5.00
C ARG A 411 -25.49 -17.02 -5.96
N SER A 412 -26.66 -16.46 -5.63
CA SER A 412 -27.30 -15.45 -6.48
C SER A 412 -26.45 -14.18 -6.63
N VAL A 413 -25.75 -13.78 -5.57
CA VAL A 413 -24.85 -12.62 -5.65
C VAL A 413 -23.53 -13.01 -6.32
N HIS A 414 -22.87 -14.03 -5.83
CA HIS A 414 -21.53 -14.45 -6.31
C HIS A 414 -21.53 -14.83 -7.78
N ASP A 415 -22.50 -15.70 -8.21
CA ASP A 415 -22.51 -16.28 -9.55
C ASP A 415 -23.18 -15.36 -10.59
N HIS A 416 -24.03 -14.40 -10.17
CA HIS A 416 -24.79 -13.56 -11.10
C HIS A 416 -24.59 -12.07 -10.89
N ALA A 417 -24.74 -11.55 -9.67
CA ALA A 417 -24.67 -10.11 -9.45
C ALA A 417 -23.23 -9.56 -9.63
N LEU A 418 -22.18 -10.25 -9.17
CA LEU A 418 -20.80 -9.81 -9.39
C LEU A 418 -20.40 -9.77 -10.86
N PRO A 419 -20.71 -10.79 -11.72
CA PRO A 419 -20.52 -10.68 -13.16
C PRO A 419 -21.28 -9.51 -13.79
N MET A 420 -22.52 -9.26 -13.36
CA MET A 420 -23.32 -8.12 -13.83
C MET A 420 -22.63 -6.79 -13.49
N MET A 421 -22.16 -6.60 -12.26
CA MET A 421 -21.42 -5.38 -11.88
C MET A 421 -20.17 -5.17 -12.75
N ARG A 422 -19.40 -6.22 -13.02
CA ARG A 422 -18.26 -6.15 -13.95
C ARG A 422 -18.69 -5.69 -15.33
N GLY A 423 -19.80 -6.24 -15.85
CA GLY A 423 -20.38 -5.84 -17.13
C GLY A 423 -20.77 -4.37 -17.17
N VAL A 424 -21.40 -3.88 -16.12
CA VAL A 424 -21.82 -2.46 -16.01
C VAL A 424 -20.60 -1.54 -16.01
N VAL A 425 -19.60 -1.77 -15.16
CA VAL A 425 -18.41 -0.90 -15.09
C VAL A 425 -17.61 -0.95 -16.39
N ASN A 426 -17.46 -2.12 -17.01
CA ASN A 426 -16.85 -2.23 -18.34
C ASN A 426 -17.64 -1.45 -19.40
N GLY A 427 -18.97 -1.54 -19.37
CA GLY A 427 -19.85 -0.78 -20.25
C GLY A 427 -19.70 0.74 -20.05
N MET A 428 -19.61 1.21 -18.82
CA MET A 428 -19.39 2.64 -18.51
C MET A 428 -18.04 3.14 -19.08
N LEU A 429 -16.97 2.38 -18.90
CA LEU A 429 -15.66 2.71 -19.46
C LEU A 429 -15.67 2.70 -20.99
N ALA A 430 -16.25 1.67 -21.61
CA ALA A 430 -16.26 1.49 -23.07
C ALA A 430 -17.15 2.52 -23.78
N SER A 431 -18.41 2.71 -23.33
CA SER A 431 -19.37 3.60 -23.99
C SER A 431 -18.96 5.06 -23.93
N ASN A 432 -18.22 5.47 -22.88
CA ASN A 432 -17.69 6.82 -22.73
C ASN A 432 -16.22 6.93 -23.24
N GLN A 433 -15.63 5.86 -23.73
CA GLN A 433 -14.24 5.77 -24.19
C GLN A 433 -13.25 6.23 -23.13
N LEU A 434 -13.43 5.80 -21.89
CA LEU A 434 -12.63 6.24 -20.75
C LEU A 434 -11.38 5.38 -20.58
N ASP A 435 -10.27 6.02 -20.23
CA ASP A 435 -9.04 5.36 -19.82
C ASP A 435 -9.08 4.92 -18.34
N ALA A 436 -9.79 5.69 -17.51
CA ALA A 436 -10.08 5.37 -16.11
C ALA A 436 -11.30 6.14 -15.61
N ILE A 437 -11.92 5.65 -14.53
CA ILE A 437 -12.88 6.41 -13.72
C ILE A 437 -12.16 6.88 -12.47
N VAL A 438 -12.25 8.18 -12.15
CA VAL A 438 -11.69 8.75 -10.92
C VAL A 438 -12.79 9.17 -9.96
N TYR A 439 -12.48 9.13 -8.68
CA TYR A 439 -13.34 9.57 -7.57
C TYR A 439 -12.50 9.84 -6.32
N PRO A 440 -12.98 10.67 -5.37
CA PRO A 440 -12.34 10.72 -4.05
C PRO A 440 -12.40 9.32 -3.44
N THR A 441 -11.25 8.76 -3.04
CA THR A 441 -11.19 7.41 -2.46
C THR A 441 -12.11 7.29 -1.24
N GLN A 442 -12.24 8.40 -0.49
CA GLN A 442 -13.25 8.61 0.55
C GLN A 442 -13.96 9.93 0.28
N SER A 443 -15.28 9.92 0.32
CA SER A 443 -16.13 11.10 0.05
C SER A 443 -16.07 12.16 1.15
N VAL A 444 -15.52 11.81 2.32
CA VAL A 444 -15.33 12.69 3.47
C VAL A 444 -13.96 12.46 4.09
N LYS A 445 -13.50 13.42 4.88
CA LYS A 445 -12.27 13.30 5.68
C LYS A 445 -12.35 12.14 6.68
N PRO A 446 -11.20 11.55 7.08
CA PRO A 446 -11.20 10.51 8.11
C PRO A 446 -11.83 11.03 9.42
N GLY A 447 -12.54 10.15 10.12
CA GLY A 447 -13.09 10.45 11.44
C GLY A 447 -12.00 10.45 12.51
N ARG A 448 -12.31 11.11 13.64
CA ARG A 448 -11.48 11.01 14.85
C ARG A 448 -11.59 9.61 15.45
N ILE A 449 -10.53 9.14 16.10
CA ILE A 449 -10.49 7.82 16.75
C ILE A 449 -11.50 7.72 17.91
N ASP A 450 -11.71 8.85 18.62
CA ASP A 450 -12.61 8.96 19.77
C ASP A 450 -14.07 9.30 19.39
N ALA A 451 -14.36 9.52 18.11
CA ALA A 451 -15.70 9.80 17.66
C ALA A 451 -16.55 8.52 17.55
N ALA A 452 -17.74 8.55 18.11
CA ALA A 452 -18.73 7.49 17.91
C ALA A 452 -19.35 7.60 16.50
N GLY A 453 -19.45 6.47 15.81
CA GLY A 453 -20.16 6.34 14.54
C GLY A 453 -19.27 6.37 13.31
N SER A 454 -19.76 5.75 12.22
CA SER A 454 -19.21 5.87 10.87
C SER A 454 -19.92 7.00 10.12
N SER A 455 -19.21 7.66 9.20
CA SER A 455 -19.85 8.59 8.26
C SER A 455 -20.94 7.87 7.45
N ALA A 456 -22.08 8.50 7.30
CA ALA A 456 -23.16 8.05 6.39
C ALA A 456 -22.86 8.41 4.91
N ALA A 457 -21.75 9.08 4.63
CA ALA A 457 -21.40 9.44 3.25
C ALA A 457 -21.12 8.18 2.41
N PRO A 458 -21.59 8.13 1.17
CA PRO A 458 -21.32 7.02 0.27
C PRO A 458 -19.82 6.94 -0.02
N ASP A 459 -19.30 5.72 -0.12
CA ASP A 459 -17.95 5.47 -0.59
C ASP A 459 -17.95 4.52 -1.80
N ALA A 460 -16.90 4.62 -2.61
CA ALA A 460 -16.71 3.78 -3.79
C ALA A 460 -15.92 2.51 -3.51
N GLN A 461 -15.45 2.30 -2.29
CA GLN A 461 -14.40 1.31 -2.03
C GLN A 461 -14.81 -0.11 -2.42
N ASN A 462 -16.04 -0.53 -2.16
CA ASN A 462 -16.48 -1.88 -2.51
C ASN A 462 -16.59 -2.13 -4.02
N ILE A 463 -16.71 -1.11 -4.86
CA ILE A 463 -16.89 -1.29 -6.32
C ILE A 463 -15.70 -2.04 -6.93
N ALA A 464 -14.48 -1.65 -6.59
CA ALA A 464 -13.28 -2.31 -7.09
C ALA A 464 -13.12 -3.75 -6.59
N ASN A 465 -13.68 -4.09 -5.40
CA ASN A 465 -13.68 -5.46 -4.88
C ASN A 465 -14.75 -6.31 -5.55
N LEU A 466 -15.99 -5.82 -5.65
CA LEU A 466 -17.11 -6.52 -6.26
C LEU A 466 -16.89 -6.79 -7.76
N THR A 467 -16.17 -5.92 -8.44
CA THR A 467 -15.78 -6.11 -9.84
C THR A 467 -14.48 -6.91 -10.00
N GLY A 468 -13.63 -6.92 -8.98
CA GLY A 468 -12.28 -7.47 -9.06
C GLY A 468 -11.30 -6.58 -9.85
N PHE A 469 -11.68 -5.34 -10.18
CA PHE A 469 -10.88 -4.44 -11.01
C PHE A 469 -9.77 -3.74 -10.22
N PRO A 470 -8.68 -3.32 -10.89
CA PRO A 470 -7.59 -2.60 -10.25
C PRO A 470 -8.00 -1.16 -9.93
N ASP A 471 -7.46 -0.65 -8.82
CA ASP A 471 -7.69 0.72 -8.36
C ASP A 471 -6.39 1.27 -7.76
N LEU A 472 -5.86 2.32 -8.40
CA LEU A 472 -4.63 3.00 -7.97
C LEU A 472 -5.01 4.29 -7.23
N ILE A 473 -4.46 4.46 -6.03
CA ILE A 473 -4.66 5.64 -5.19
C ILE A 473 -3.41 6.52 -5.26
N VAL A 474 -3.62 7.81 -5.51
CA VAL A 474 -2.55 8.82 -5.50
C VAL A 474 -2.98 9.98 -4.58
N PRO A 475 -2.08 10.52 -3.74
CA PRO A 475 -2.37 11.72 -2.96
C PRO A 475 -2.79 12.89 -3.86
N ALA A 476 -3.89 13.54 -3.52
CA ALA A 476 -4.47 14.64 -4.29
C ALA A 476 -4.28 16.01 -3.62
N GLY A 477 -4.19 16.05 -2.29
CA GLY A 477 -4.05 17.26 -1.51
C GLY A 477 -4.23 17.05 -0.03
N PHE A 478 -4.39 18.14 0.71
CA PHE A 478 -4.58 18.16 2.14
C PHE A 478 -5.69 19.15 2.51
N SER A 479 -6.54 18.77 3.47
CA SER A 479 -7.50 19.67 4.10
C SER A 479 -6.81 20.73 4.96
N ASP A 480 -7.55 21.73 5.42
CA ASP A 480 -7.04 22.77 6.34
C ASP A 480 -6.48 22.16 7.63
N ASN A 481 -7.06 21.07 8.11
CA ASN A 481 -6.56 20.30 9.26
C ASN A 481 -5.37 19.39 8.93
N ARG A 482 -4.77 19.53 7.74
CA ARG A 482 -3.64 18.75 7.26
C ARG A 482 -3.94 17.25 7.11
N LEU A 483 -5.20 16.87 6.96
CA LEU A 483 -5.59 15.50 6.65
C LEU A 483 -5.40 15.24 5.16
N PRO A 484 -4.70 14.17 4.79
CA PRO A 484 -4.51 13.84 3.38
C PRO A 484 -5.82 13.44 2.71
N ILE A 485 -5.96 13.82 1.45
CA ILE A 485 -7.03 13.40 0.55
C ILE A 485 -6.40 12.70 -0.65
N GLY A 486 -6.93 11.53 -0.98
CA GLY A 486 -6.50 10.74 -2.14
C GLY A 486 -7.56 10.69 -3.23
N ILE A 487 -7.10 10.54 -4.45
CA ILE A 487 -7.93 10.25 -5.62
C ILE A 487 -7.64 8.84 -6.12
N SER A 488 -8.70 8.09 -6.39
CA SER A 488 -8.68 6.76 -6.97
C SER A 488 -8.73 6.82 -8.49
N PHE A 489 -8.01 5.90 -9.15
CA PHE A 489 -8.07 5.63 -10.59
C PHE A 489 -8.51 4.18 -10.76
N LEU A 490 -9.78 3.96 -11.06
CA LEU A 490 -10.38 2.66 -11.33
C LEU A 490 -10.30 2.34 -12.81
N GLY A 491 -9.76 1.18 -13.16
CA GLY A 491 -9.70 0.68 -14.54
C GLY A 491 -10.50 -0.61 -14.75
N THR A 492 -10.36 -1.20 -15.93
CA THR A 492 -10.84 -2.56 -16.22
C THR A 492 -9.83 -3.60 -15.69
N ALA A 493 -10.21 -4.86 -15.67
CA ALA A 493 -9.26 -5.93 -15.34
C ALA A 493 -7.98 -5.82 -16.21
N TRP A 494 -6.82 -6.03 -15.58
CA TRP A 494 -5.49 -6.03 -16.20
C TRP A 494 -5.03 -4.66 -16.75
N SER A 495 -5.65 -3.58 -16.30
CA SER A 495 -5.27 -2.21 -16.71
C SER A 495 -4.24 -1.55 -15.81
N GLU A 496 -3.56 -2.28 -14.94
CA GLU A 496 -2.48 -1.74 -14.08
C GLU A 496 -1.44 -0.93 -14.85
N PRO A 497 -0.97 -1.35 -16.05
CA PRO A 497 -0.06 -0.55 -16.87
C PRO A 497 -0.58 0.85 -17.18
N LYS A 498 -1.85 0.96 -17.54
CA LYS A 498 -2.51 2.24 -17.84
C LYS A 498 -2.69 3.07 -16.57
N LEU A 499 -3.16 2.47 -15.48
CA LEU A 499 -3.36 3.18 -14.22
C LEU A 499 -2.04 3.70 -13.65
N ILE A 500 -0.96 2.93 -13.75
CA ILE A 500 0.39 3.36 -13.35
C ILE A 500 0.83 4.57 -14.20
N ALA A 501 0.61 4.54 -15.51
CA ALA A 501 0.96 5.66 -16.39
C ALA A 501 0.18 6.94 -16.02
N LEU A 502 -1.14 6.84 -15.86
CA LEU A 502 -2.00 7.96 -15.49
C LEU A 502 -1.67 8.50 -14.10
N GLY A 503 -1.54 7.60 -13.11
CA GLY A 503 -1.21 7.97 -11.74
C GLY A 503 0.18 8.59 -11.62
N TYR A 504 1.18 8.08 -12.34
CA TYR A 504 2.51 8.69 -12.39
C TYR A 504 2.47 10.09 -12.99
N SER A 505 1.79 10.26 -14.13
CA SER A 505 1.61 11.59 -14.74
C SER A 505 0.93 12.56 -13.77
N PHE A 506 -0.13 12.13 -13.08
CA PHE A 506 -0.82 12.92 -12.07
C PHE A 506 0.09 13.27 -10.87
N GLU A 507 0.85 12.31 -10.36
CA GLU A 507 1.83 12.52 -9.28
C GLU A 507 2.87 13.59 -9.66
N GLN A 508 3.41 13.52 -10.89
CA GLN A 508 4.45 14.45 -11.36
C GLN A 508 3.93 15.90 -11.50
N ILE A 509 2.69 16.10 -11.94
CA ILE A 509 2.13 17.44 -12.11
C ILE A 509 1.63 18.05 -10.80
N THR A 510 1.19 17.23 -9.83
CA THR A 510 0.62 17.73 -8.59
C THR A 510 1.61 17.78 -7.44
N ARG A 511 2.50 16.79 -7.33
CA ARG A 511 3.43 16.60 -6.21
C ARG A 511 2.75 16.82 -4.86
N ALA A 512 1.53 16.28 -4.74
CA ALA A 512 0.62 16.59 -3.63
C ALA A 512 1.06 15.96 -2.30
N ARG A 513 1.87 14.89 -2.32
CA ARG A 513 2.34 14.23 -1.11
C ARG A 513 3.19 15.18 -0.23
N ARG A 514 2.98 15.11 1.09
CA ARG A 514 3.78 15.81 2.10
C ARG A 514 4.21 14.84 3.19
N ARG A 515 5.34 15.13 3.84
CA ARG A 515 5.76 14.42 5.06
C ARG A 515 4.85 14.79 6.22
N PRO A 516 4.49 13.81 7.09
CA PRO A 516 3.80 14.13 8.34
C PRO A 516 4.68 15.01 9.25
N VAL A 517 4.08 16.02 9.85
CA VAL A 517 4.81 16.93 10.78
C VAL A 517 5.19 16.25 12.09
N THR A 518 4.49 15.19 12.47
CA THR A 518 4.74 14.43 13.70
C THR A 518 5.97 13.51 13.61
N THR A 519 6.45 13.25 12.39
CA THR A 519 7.59 12.37 12.11
C THR A 519 8.64 13.10 11.24
N PRO A 520 9.24 14.20 11.74
CA PRO A 520 10.22 14.99 11.00
C PRO A 520 11.46 14.16 10.60
N ALA A 521 12.35 14.75 9.81
CA ALA A 521 13.63 14.13 9.47
C ALA A 521 14.51 13.98 10.71
N LEU A 522 15.18 12.84 10.83
CA LEU A 522 16.21 12.62 11.86
C LEU A 522 17.59 13.08 11.33
N PRO A 523 18.51 13.51 12.22
CA PRO A 523 19.86 13.83 11.81
C PRO A 523 20.54 12.67 11.08
N GLY A 524 21.18 12.97 9.95
CA GLY A 524 21.96 11.99 9.18
C GLY A 524 21.15 11.00 8.33
N GLU A 525 19.83 11.15 8.22
CA GLU A 525 19.00 10.24 7.39
C GLU A 525 18.97 10.59 5.89
N ALA A 526 19.45 11.77 5.50
CA ALA A 526 19.45 12.20 4.11
C ALA A 526 20.31 11.29 3.22
N VAL A 527 19.86 11.06 1.99
CA VAL A 527 20.51 10.22 0.97
C VAL A 527 21.30 11.12 0.02
N VAL A 528 22.58 10.83 -0.13
CA VAL A 528 23.47 11.56 -1.03
C VAL A 528 23.50 10.85 -2.38
N LEU A 529 23.08 11.53 -3.44
CA LEU A 529 23.17 11.09 -4.83
C LEU A 529 24.39 11.74 -5.49
N LYS A 530 25.22 10.97 -6.18
CA LYS A 530 26.37 11.50 -6.93
C LYS A 530 25.98 12.00 -8.30
#